data_5947a3cc1c0ed81f38459f86040b3ba7
#
_entry.id   5947a3cc1c0ed81f38459f86040b3ba7
#
_cell.length_a   1.000
_cell.length_b   1.000
_cell.length_c   1.000
_cell.angle_alpha   90.00
_cell.angle_beta   90.00
_cell.angle_gamma   90.00
#
_symmetry.space_group_name_H-M   'P 1'
#
loop_
_entity.id
_entity.type
_entity.pdbx_description
1 polymer ?
#
loop_
_entity_poly.entity_id
_entity_poly.type
_entity_poly.pdbx_seq_one_letter_code
_entity_poly.pdbx_strand_id
1 'polypeptide(L)'
;MRLFVAIDIDEAIRERLTRFLEGVRGFAPAQEVRWVRPESLHLTLKFIGETGPERAEQIRRALGAIRARVTDFSFKGYGFFPSAKAPRVFWIGVQTGLNFSILAGGVDAALAPFISTRERAPYTPHLTLARAGSGRPQRGPGDAPSTRFQKLQEKLAGLAEPDFGTMTAREFFLYESKLSPAGAEYRKIERFALS
;
A
#
# COMPACT_ATOMS: atom_id res chain seq x y z
N MET A 1 11.06 -15.77 -4.47
CA MET A 1 10.26 -15.04 -3.44
C MET A 1 9.87 -13.68 -3.99
N ARG A 2 8.65 -13.27 -3.80
CA ARG A 2 8.23 -11.91 -4.20
C ARG A 2 8.36 -10.97 -3.00
N LEU A 3 9.27 -10.01 -3.10
CA LEU A 3 9.65 -9.14 -1.98
C LEU A 3 9.13 -7.72 -2.14
N PHE A 4 8.91 -7.06 -1.00
CA PHE A 4 8.63 -5.62 -0.90
C PHE A 4 9.06 -5.08 0.47
N VAL A 5 9.25 -3.77 0.56
CA VAL A 5 9.58 -3.06 1.81
C VAL A 5 8.38 -2.25 2.24
N ALA A 6 8.02 -2.31 3.52
CA ALA A 6 6.86 -1.61 4.04
C ALA A 6 7.00 -1.25 5.53
N ILE A 7 6.15 -0.34 5.97
CA ILE A 7 5.90 0.01 7.37
C ILE A 7 4.53 -0.54 7.77
N ASP A 8 4.46 -1.19 8.94
CA ASP A 8 3.19 -1.60 9.52
C ASP A 8 2.43 -0.40 10.05
N ILE A 9 1.12 -0.51 10.08
CA ILE A 9 0.27 0.42 10.81
C ILE A 9 0.01 -0.10 12.22
N ASP A 10 -0.11 0.82 13.19
CA ASP A 10 -0.43 0.46 14.55
C ASP A 10 -1.89 -0.02 14.72
N GLU A 11 -2.17 -0.63 15.85
CA GLU A 11 -3.49 -1.24 16.10
C GLU A 11 -4.60 -0.19 16.16
N ALA A 12 -4.33 0.99 16.71
CA ALA A 12 -5.34 2.05 16.81
C ALA A 12 -5.78 2.56 15.42
N ILE A 13 -4.85 2.70 14.48
CA ILE A 13 -5.16 3.04 13.09
C ILE A 13 -5.89 1.89 12.41
N ARG A 14 -5.43 0.65 12.63
CA ARG A 14 -6.05 -0.57 12.08
C ARG A 14 -7.52 -0.71 12.48
N GLU A 15 -7.82 -0.52 13.76
CA GLU A 15 -9.20 -0.57 14.27
C GLU A 15 -10.11 0.49 13.65
N ARG A 16 -9.62 1.74 13.51
CA ARG A 16 -10.38 2.82 12.88
C ARG A 16 -10.66 2.53 11.40
N LEU A 17 -9.65 2.01 10.68
CA LEU A 17 -9.80 1.59 9.30
C LEU A 17 -10.76 0.42 9.16
N THR A 18 -10.73 -0.54 10.07
CA THR A 18 -11.65 -1.69 10.08
C THR A 18 -13.10 -1.23 10.20
N ARG A 19 -13.40 -0.37 11.17
CA ARG A 19 -14.74 0.23 11.34
C ARG A 19 -15.19 1.01 10.10
N PHE A 20 -14.30 1.79 9.51
CA PHE A 20 -14.60 2.50 8.27
C PHE A 20 -14.91 1.52 7.12
N LEU A 21 -14.11 0.48 6.97
CA LEU A 21 -14.31 -0.54 5.94
C LEU A 21 -15.63 -1.27 6.09
N GLU A 22 -16.06 -1.58 7.30
CA GLU A 22 -17.38 -2.19 7.58
C GLU A 22 -18.53 -1.33 7.04
N GLY A 23 -18.39 0.00 7.16
CA GLY A 23 -19.38 0.95 6.66
C GLY A 23 -19.42 1.14 5.15
N VAL A 24 -18.36 0.78 4.43
CA VAL A 24 -18.23 1.10 2.99
C VAL A 24 -18.08 -0.12 2.08
N ARG A 25 -17.70 -1.28 2.58
CA ARG A 25 -17.49 -2.50 1.76
C ARG A 25 -18.71 -2.91 0.93
N GLY A 26 -19.91 -2.72 1.47
CA GLY A 26 -21.16 -3.08 0.79
C GLY A 26 -21.46 -2.26 -0.48
N PHE A 27 -20.73 -1.16 -0.69
CA PHE A 27 -20.92 -0.30 -1.87
C PHE A 27 -19.99 -0.64 -3.03
N ALA A 28 -19.19 -1.71 -2.94
CA ALA A 28 -18.42 -2.23 -4.06
C ALA A 28 -18.71 -3.73 -4.25
N PRO A 29 -18.90 -4.21 -5.49
CA PRO A 29 -19.23 -5.61 -5.76
C PRO A 29 -18.12 -6.54 -5.30
N ALA A 30 -18.42 -7.49 -4.42
CA ALA A 30 -17.44 -8.41 -3.84
C ALA A 30 -16.74 -9.29 -4.88
N GLN A 31 -17.41 -9.59 -6.01
CA GLN A 31 -16.84 -10.36 -7.12
C GLN A 31 -15.86 -9.54 -7.97
N GLU A 32 -15.97 -8.22 -7.95
CA GLU A 32 -15.20 -7.30 -8.79
C GLU A 32 -14.10 -6.55 -8.04
N VAL A 33 -14.19 -6.50 -6.71
CA VAL A 33 -13.28 -5.74 -5.86
C VAL A 33 -12.69 -6.64 -4.77
N ARG A 34 -11.37 -6.68 -4.72
CA ARG A 34 -10.62 -7.40 -3.67
C ARG A 34 -10.25 -6.42 -2.56
N TRP A 35 -10.91 -6.54 -1.43
CA TRP A 35 -10.59 -5.78 -0.23
C TRP A 35 -9.36 -6.34 0.46
N VAL A 36 -8.46 -5.46 0.88
CA VAL A 36 -7.32 -5.83 1.72
C VAL A 36 -7.85 -6.19 3.12
N ARG A 37 -7.32 -7.27 3.67
CA ARG A 37 -7.65 -7.66 5.05
C ARG A 37 -7.00 -6.69 6.03
N PRO A 38 -7.68 -6.29 7.13
CA PRO A 38 -7.14 -5.31 8.08
C PRO A 38 -5.74 -5.66 8.60
N GLU A 39 -5.50 -6.93 8.89
CA GLU A 39 -4.20 -7.45 9.36
C GLU A 39 -3.09 -7.38 8.30
N SER A 40 -3.46 -7.20 7.04
CA SER A 40 -2.52 -7.06 5.91
C SER A 40 -2.28 -5.61 5.49
N LEU A 41 -2.89 -4.64 6.18
CA LEU A 41 -2.71 -3.22 5.87
C LEU A 41 -1.28 -2.78 6.23
N HIS A 42 -0.62 -2.14 5.27
CA HIS A 42 0.75 -1.64 5.41
C HIS A 42 0.99 -0.44 4.49
N LEU A 43 1.93 0.41 4.84
CA LEU A 43 2.43 1.46 3.97
C LEU A 43 3.63 0.93 3.17
N THR A 44 3.42 0.64 1.89
CA THR A 44 4.51 0.14 1.01
C THR A 44 5.51 1.26 0.75
N LEU A 45 6.79 1.01 1.03
CA LEU A 45 7.91 1.89 0.66
C LEU A 45 8.42 1.57 -0.75
N LYS A 46 8.62 0.27 -1.06
CA LYS A 46 9.14 -0.16 -2.35
C LYS A 46 8.75 -1.60 -2.69
N PHE A 47 8.28 -1.81 -3.91
CA PHE A 47 8.16 -3.16 -4.47
C PHE A 47 9.49 -3.58 -5.10
N ILE A 48 9.94 -4.82 -4.80
CA ILE A 48 11.18 -5.39 -5.32
C ILE A 48 10.86 -6.40 -6.42
N GLY A 49 9.81 -7.20 -6.23
CA GLY A 49 9.40 -8.24 -7.16
C GLY A 49 10.05 -9.60 -6.89
N GLU A 50 10.08 -10.45 -7.91
CA GLU A 50 10.62 -11.81 -7.80
C GLU A 50 12.14 -11.78 -7.59
N THR A 51 12.60 -12.51 -6.55
CA THR A 51 13.98 -12.45 -6.05
C THR A 51 14.45 -13.84 -5.65
N GLY A 52 15.64 -14.22 -6.10
CA GLY A 52 16.33 -15.44 -5.67
C GLY A 52 16.95 -15.30 -4.26
N PRO A 53 17.35 -16.42 -3.62
CA PRO A 53 17.85 -16.42 -2.25
C PRO A 53 19.10 -15.54 -2.03
N GLU A 54 20.09 -15.63 -2.90
CA GLU A 54 21.34 -14.85 -2.81
C GLU A 54 21.08 -13.35 -2.90
N ARG A 55 20.22 -12.95 -3.85
CA ARG A 55 19.85 -11.54 -4.05
C ARG A 55 19.00 -11.03 -2.88
N ALA A 56 18.15 -11.87 -2.29
CA ALA A 56 17.39 -11.51 -1.09
C ALA A 56 18.31 -11.22 0.10
N GLU A 57 19.40 -11.99 0.26
CA GLU A 57 20.40 -11.76 1.31
C GLU A 57 21.18 -10.44 1.08
N GLN A 58 21.53 -10.12 -0.17
CA GLN A 58 22.16 -8.85 -0.51
C GLN A 58 21.24 -7.67 -0.23
N ILE A 59 19.96 -7.78 -0.58
CA ILE A 59 18.92 -6.79 -0.30
C ILE A 59 18.78 -6.58 1.22
N ARG A 60 18.73 -7.65 2.00
CA ARG A 60 18.64 -7.62 3.46
C ARG A 60 19.79 -6.83 4.08
N ARG A 61 21.03 -7.07 3.63
CA ARG A 61 22.22 -6.34 4.08
C ARG A 61 22.17 -4.86 3.69
N ALA A 62 21.76 -4.56 2.45
CA ALA A 62 21.63 -3.19 1.97
C ALA A 62 20.61 -2.39 2.78
N LEU A 63 19.44 -2.97 3.08
CA LEU A 63 18.42 -2.36 3.93
C LEU A 63 18.90 -2.18 5.38
N GLY A 64 19.65 -3.14 5.92
CA GLY A 64 20.24 -3.07 7.26
C GLY A 64 21.29 -1.98 7.45
N ALA A 65 21.87 -1.46 6.37
CA ALA A 65 22.79 -0.34 6.39
C ALA A 65 22.10 1.04 6.46
N ILE A 66 20.78 1.10 6.22
CA ILE A 66 20.03 2.36 6.27
C ILE A 66 20.02 2.90 7.71
N ARG A 67 20.29 4.20 7.84
CA ARG A 67 20.16 4.94 9.10
C ARG A 67 19.13 6.03 8.87
N ALA A 68 17.99 5.91 9.53
CA ALA A 68 16.90 6.86 9.43
C ALA A 68 16.23 7.05 10.79
N ARG A 69 15.64 8.22 10.97
CA ARG A 69 14.92 8.58 12.20
C ARG A 69 13.51 8.01 12.22
N VAL A 70 12.96 7.87 13.42
CA VAL A 70 11.52 7.63 13.60
C VAL A 70 10.73 8.65 12.79
N THR A 71 9.58 8.24 12.27
CA THR A 71 8.78 9.06 11.37
C THR A 71 7.32 9.04 11.75
N ASP A 72 6.69 10.21 11.73
CA ASP A 72 5.28 10.37 12.02
C ASP A 72 4.45 10.35 10.75
N PHE A 73 3.25 9.80 10.88
CA PHE A 73 2.26 9.70 9.81
C PHE A 73 0.91 10.23 10.30
N SER A 74 0.17 10.88 9.39
CA SER A 74 -1.25 11.19 9.56
C SER A 74 -2.03 10.52 8.44
N PHE A 75 -3.10 9.82 8.80
CA PHE A 75 -3.94 9.05 7.88
C PHE A 75 -5.25 9.79 7.66
N LYS A 76 -5.39 10.43 6.49
CA LYS A 76 -6.53 11.29 6.21
C LYS A 76 -6.90 11.29 4.74
N GLY A 77 -8.20 11.41 4.49
CA GLY A 77 -8.74 11.45 3.14
C GLY A 77 -8.65 10.12 2.41
N TYR A 78 -9.12 10.09 1.20
CA TYR A 78 -9.10 8.91 0.34
C TYR A 78 -8.90 9.28 -1.11
N GLY A 79 -8.57 8.28 -1.92
CA GLY A 79 -8.46 8.48 -3.36
C GLY A 79 -8.49 7.19 -4.16
N PHE A 80 -8.32 7.35 -5.47
CA PHE A 80 -8.36 6.26 -6.43
C PHE A 80 -7.20 6.37 -7.41
N PHE A 81 -6.52 5.24 -7.67
CA PHE A 81 -5.54 5.17 -8.73
C PHE A 81 -6.07 4.38 -9.93
N PRO A 82 -5.65 4.72 -11.17
CA PRO A 82 -4.83 5.88 -11.56
C PRO A 82 -5.59 7.20 -11.44
N SER A 83 -6.92 7.20 -11.41
CA SER A 83 -7.77 8.38 -11.21
C SER A 83 -9.17 7.99 -10.75
N ALA A 84 -9.96 8.98 -10.31
CA ALA A 84 -11.38 8.78 -9.98
C ALA A 84 -12.24 8.38 -11.19
N LYS A 85 -11.82 8.73 -12.42
CA LYS A 85 -12.55 8.38 -13.65
C LYS A 85 -12.31 6.93 -14.09
N ALA A 86 -11.17 6.35 -13.77
CA ALA A 86 -10.80 4.99 -14.12
C ALA A 86 -10.21 4.24 -12.90
N PRO A 87 -10.97 4.07 -11.81
CA PRO A 87 -10.46 3.58 -10.54
C PRO A 87 -10.09 2.09 -10.62
N ARG A 88 -8.88 1.76 -10.18
CA ARG A 88 -8.38 0.38 -10.03
C ARG A 88 -7.93 0.07 -8.62
N VAL A 89 -7.57 1.10 -7.85
CA VAL A 89 -7.12 0.98 -6.46
C VAL A 89 -7.85 2.04 -5.65
N PHE A 90 -8.46 1.64 -4.56
CA PHE A 90 -9.00 2.52 -3.53
C PHE A 90 -8.01 2.59 -2.37
N TRP A 91 -7.68 3.79 -1.91
CA TRP A 91 -6.65 4.02 -0.90
C TRP A 91 -6.99 5.15 0.05
N ILE A 92 -6.35 5.14 1.23
CA ILE A 92 -6.34 6.24 2.20
C ILE A 92 -5.05 7.03 2.05
N GLY A 93 -5.18 8.37 2.10
CA GLY A 93 -4.05 9.29 2.08
C GLY A 93 -3.19 9.18 3.32
N VAL A 94 -1.86 9.23 3.11
CA VAL A 94 -0.88 9.25 4.20
C VAL A 94 -0.05 10.51 4.06
N GLN A 95 -0.18 11.41 5.03
CA GLN A 95 0.65 12.61 5.13
C GLN A 95 1.92 12.27 5.91
N THR A 96 3.06 12.73 5.41
CA THR A 96 4.38 12.37 5.92
C THR A 96 5.26 13.62 6.06
N GLY A 97 6.25 13.52 6.96
CA GLY A 97 7.26 14.56 7.15
C GLY A 97 8.59 14.25 6.45
N LEU A 98 9.58 15.11 6.71
CA LEU A 98 10.92 15.01 6.14
C LEU A 98 11.61 13.67 6.45
N ASN A 99 11.48 13.17 7.68
CA ASN A 99 12.11 11.90 8.08
C ASN A 99 11.64 10.72 7.21
N PHE A 100 10.38 10.71 6.82
CA PHE A 100 9.86 9.71 5.88
C PHE A 100 10.49 9.84 4.49
N SER A 101 10.63 11.07 3.98
CA SER A 101 11.26 11.31 2.68
C SER A 101 12.72 10.83 2.67
N ILE A 102 13.45 11.04 3.79
CA ILE A 102 14.82 10.53 3.97
C ILE A 102 14.82 9.00 3.99
N LEU A 103 13.91 8.37 4.73
CA LEU A 103 13.79 6.90 4.76
C LEU A 103 13.47 6.34 3.38
N ALA A 104 12.46 6.87 2.70
CA ALA A 104 12.05 6.43 1.37
C ALA A 104 13.18 6.58 0.33
N GLY A 105 13.90 7.71 0.37
CA GLY A 105 15.09 7.94 -0.45
C GLY A 105 16.23 6.97 -0.14
N GLY A 106 16.45 6.67 1.14
CA GLY A 106 17.43 5.67 1.59
C GLY A 106 17.09 4.26 1.10
N VAL A 107 15.82 3.87 1.18
CA VAL A 107 15.34 2.58 0.65
C VAL A 107 15.51 2.53 -0.87
N ASP A 108 15.15 3.59 -1.58
CA ASP A 108 15.31 3.68 -3.05
C ASP A 108 16.77 3.55 -3.46
N ALA A 109 17.67 4.28 -2.80
CA ALA A 109 19.11 4.23 -3.06
C ALA A 109 19.70 2.85 -2.76
N ALA A 110 19.35 2.25 -1.61
CA ALA A 110 19.83 0.93 -1.22
C ALA A 110 19.36 -0.18 -2.19
N LEU A 111 18.16 -0.03 -2.76
CA LEU A 111 17.56 -1.02 -3.66
C LEU A 111 17.85 -0.77 -5.15
N ALA A 112 18.40 0.38 -5.52
CA ALA A 112 18.69 0.74 -6.91
C ALA A 112 19.50 -0.33 -7.67
N PRO A 113 20.51 -1.02 -7.08
CA PRO A 113 21.26 -2.09 -7.76
C PRO A 113 20.44 -3.35 -8.02
N PHE A 114 19.31 -3.50 -7.34
CA PHE A 114 18.48 -4.72 -7.34
C PHE A 114 17.17 -4.57 -8.13
N ILE A 115 16.81 -3.37 -8.58
CA ILE A 115 15.55 -3.11 -9.26
C ILE A 115 15.83 -2.55 -10.65
N SER A 116 15.48 -3.32 -11.68
CA SER A 116 15.71 -2.93 -13.08
C SER A 116 14.67 -1.93 -13.59
N THR A 117 13.49 -1.84 -12.97
CA THR A 117 12.41 -0.96 -13.41
C THR A 117 12.29 0.23 -12.47
N ARG A 118 12.72 1.41 -12.90
CA ARG A 118 12.43 2.65 -12.18
C ARG A 118 10.94 2.98 -12.30
N GLU A 119 10.27 3.15 -11.18
CA GLU A 119 8.92 3.72 -11.19
C GLU A 119 9.00 5.14 -11.75
N ARG A 120 8.22 5.40 -12.81
CA ARG A 120 8.24 6.70 -13.51
C ARG A 120 7.43 7.77 -12.79
N ALA A 121 6.49 7.38 -11.94
CA ALA A 121 5.64 8.31 -11.20
C ALA A 121 6.26 8.66 -9.84
N PRO A 122 6.09 9.90 -9.37
CA PRO A 122 6.45 10.26 -8.00
C PRO A 122 5.74 9.35 -7.00
N TYR A 123 6.46 8.92 -5.96
CA TYR A 123 5.89 8.10 -4.91
C TYR A 123 4.85 8.93 -4.11
N THR A 124 3.63 8.44 -4.06
CA THR A 124 2.55 9.00 -3.26
C THR A 124 2.26 8.06 -2.09
N PRO A 125 2.60 8.44 -0.84
CA PRO A 125 2.31 7.62 0.33
C PRO A 125 0.81 7.34 0.47
N HIS A 126 0.44 6.06 0.54
CA HIS A 126 -0.97 5.66 0.64
C HIS A 126 -1.12 4.27 1.26
N LEU A 127 -2.25 4.05 1.92
CA LEU A 127 -2.70 2.72 2.34
C LEU A 127 -3.70 2.16 1.33
N THR A 128 -3.36 1.10 0.65
CA THR A 128 -4.30 0.40 -0.24
C THR A 128 -5.36 -0.33 0.58
N LEU A 129 -6.63 -0.01 0.34
CA LEU A 129 -7.78 -0.66 0.98
C LEU A 129 -8.45 -1.69 0.07
N ALA A 130 -8.49 -1.43 -1.24
CA ALA A 130 -9.08 -2.36 -2.20
C ALA A 130 -8.44 -2.24 -3.57
N ARG A 131 -8.51 -3.31 -4.33
CA ARG A 131 -8.06 -3.37 -5.73
C ARG A 131 -9.17 -3.94 -6.60
N ALA A 132 -9.36 -3.40 -7.81
CA ALA A 132 -10.20 -4.03 -8.81
C ALA A 132 -9.67 -5.44 -9.08
N GLY A 133 -10.56 -6.42 -9.08
CA GLY A 133 -10.24 -7.80 -9.42
C GLY A 133 -9.70 -7.90 -10.84
N SER A 134 -8.95 -8.98 -11.12
CA SER A 134 -8.35 -9.27 -12.42
C SER A 134 -9.34 -9.77 -13.49
N GLY A 135 -10.65 -9.54 -13.30
CA GLY A 135 -11.64 -9.79 -14.33
C GLY A 135 -11.19 -9.06 -15.60
N ARG A 136 -11.20 -9.80 -16.72
CA ARG A 136 -10.80 -9.31 -18.05
C ARG A 136 -11.34 -7.90 -18.25
N PRO A 137 -10.53 -6.91 -18.62
CA PRO A 137 -11.09 -5.67 -19.11
C PRO A 137 -11.92 -6.06 -20.33
N GLN A 138 -13.20 -5.78 -20.33
CA GLN A 138 -13.96 -5.76 -21.59
C GLN A 138 -13.39 -4.59 -22.39
N ARG A 139 -12.37 -4.88 -23.20
CA ARG A 139 -11.87 -3.97 -24.22
C ARG A 139 -12.84 -4.07 -25.40
N GLY A 140 -13.86 -3.21 -25.38
CA GLY A 140 -14.61 -2.83 -26.56
C GLY A 140 -14.23 -1.39 -26.93
N PRO A 141 -14.36 -0.98 -28.20
CA PRO A 141 -14.18 0.39 -28.61
C PRO A 141 -15.31 1.23 -27.96
N GLY A 142 -14.96 2.01 -26.95
CA GLY A 142 -15.88 2.78 -26.11
C GLY A 142 -15.81 2.36 -24.65
N ASP A 143 -14.62 2.43 -24.01
CA ASP A 143 -14.45 2.14 -22.59
C ASP A 143 -15.42 2.96 -21.74
N ALA A 144 -16.53 2.33 -21.34
CA ALA A 144 -17.36 2.82 -20.25
C ALA A 144 -16.49 2.96 -19.00
N PRO A 145 -16.63 4.05 -18.22
CA PRO A 145 -15.90 4.22 -16.96
C PRO A 145 -16.12 2.98 -16.10
N SER A 146 -15.05 2.48 -15.47
CA SER A 146 -15.13 1.31 -14.61
C SER A 146 -16.18 1.55 -13.51
N THR A 147 -17.32 0.90 -13.60
CA THR A 147 -18.44 1.02 -12.64
C THR A 147 -18.14 0.34 -11.30
N ARG A 148 -17.02 -0.40 -11.19
CA ARG A 148 -16.67 -1.22 -10.02
C ARG A 148 -16.59 -0.45 -8.71
N PHE A 149 -16.16 0.79 -8.75
CA PHE A 149 -16.07 1.67 -7.58
C PHE A 149 -17.12 2.80 -7.59
N GLN A 150 -18.01 2.85 -8.58
CA GLN A 150 -18.94 3.98 -8.74
C GLN A 150 -19.82 4.19 -7.49
N LYS A 151 -20.52 3.15 -7.03
CA LYS A 151 -21.36 3.23 -5.83
C LYS A 151 -20.57 3.58 -4.57
N LEU A 152 -19.33 3.08 -4.47
CA LEU A 152 -18.43 3.43 -3.39
C LEU A 152 -18.05 4.92 -3.46
N GLN A 153 -17.72 5.44 -4.63
CA GLN A 153 -17.42 6.86 -4.84
C GLN A 153 -18.60 7.76 -4.48
N GLU A 154 -19.81 7.40 -4.92
CA GLU A 154 -21.06 8.12 -4.59
C GLU A 154 -21.30 8.13 -3.06
N LYS A 155 -21.11 6.98 -2.41
CA LYS A 155 -21.22 6.87 -0.95
C LYS A 155 -20.21 7.75 -0.23
N LEU A 156 -18.94 7.70 -0.65
CA LEU A 156 -17.85 8.46 -0.03
C LEU A 156 -18.01 9.98 -0.23
N ALA A 157 -18.51 10.41 -1.39
CA ALA A 157 -18.77 11.82 -1.67
C ALA A 157 -19.81 12.46 -0.73
N GLY A 158 -20.70 11.65 -0.16
CA GLY A 158 -21.70 12.07 0.84
C GLY A 158 -21.19 12.02 2.29
N LEU A 159 -19.96 11.62 2.54
CA LEU A 159 -19.37 11.57 3.87
C LEU A 159 -18.39 12.74 4.09
N ALA A 160 -18.20 13.13 5.36
CA ALA A 160 -17.08 13.99 5.72
C ALA A 160 -15.75 13.31 5.39
N GLU A 161 -14.71 14.10 5.09
CA GLU A 161 -13.38 13.57 4.84
C GLU A 161 -12.91 12.73 6.02
N PRO A 162 -12.61 11.44 5.82
CA PRO A 162 -12.25 10.57 6.93
C PRO A 162 -10.87 10.93 7.49
N ASP A 163 -10.75 10.93 8.81
CA ASP A 163 -9.51 11.10 9.57
C ASP A 163 -9.34 9.91 10.50
N PHE A 164 -8.23 9.18 10.34
CA PHE A 164 -7.92 7.97 11.10
C PHE A 164 -6.87 8.22 12.18
N GLY A 165 -6.35 9.46 12.28
CA GLY A 165 -5.38 9.88 13.27
C GLY A 165 -3.93 9.72 12.83
N THR A 166 -3.04 9.69 13.82
CA THR A 166 -1.59 9.70 13.63
C THR A 166 -0.92 8.50 14.28
N MET A 167 0.24 8.11 13.75
CA MET A 167 1.14 7.14 14.38
C MET A 167 2.60 7.52 14.16
N THR A 168 3.49 7.00 15.01
CA THR A 168 4.94 7.10 14.85
C THR A 168 5.50 5.72 14.50
N ALA A 169 6.10 5.57 13.32
CA ALA A 169 6.82 4.36 12.97
C ALA A 169 8.24 4.38 13.56
N ARG A 170 8.59 3.28 14.22
CA ARG A 170 9.92 3.04 14.83
C ARG A 170 10.70 1.95 14.11
N GLU A 171 10.12 1.37 13.06
CA GLU A 171 10.70 0.27 12.31
C GLU A 171 10.04 0.15 10.93
N PHE A 172 10.77 -0.49 10.02
CA PHE A 172 10.24 -0.94 8.74
C PHE A 172 10.66 -2.38 8.50
N PHE A 173 10.05 -3.02 7.51
CA PHE A 173 10.21 -4.46 7.30
C PHE A 173 10.46 -4.79 5.83
N LEU A 174 11.23 -5.86 5.64
CA LEU A 174 11.25 -6.61 4.39
C LEU A 174 10.19 -7.71 4.48
N TYR A 175 9.29 -7.75 3.50
CA TYR A 175 8.21 -8.71 3.40
C TYR A 175 8.37 -9.64 2.21
N GLU A 176 7.95 -10.88 2.39
CA GLU A 176 7.62 -11.80 1.30
C GLU A 176 6.11 -11.79 1.07
N SER A 177 5.71 -11.66 -0.20
CA SER A 177 4.32 -11.85 -0.64
C SER A 177 4.16 -13.22 -1.27
N LYS A 178 3.27 -14.04 -0.71
CA LYS A 178 2.81 -15.30 -1.30
C LYS A 178 1.42 -15.12 -1.84
N LEU A 179 1.23 -15.48 -3.11
CA LEU A 179 -0.09 -15.47 -3.72
C LEU A 179 -0.77 -16.80 -3.43
N SER A 180 -1.96 -16.74 -2.84
CA SER A 180 -2.84 -17.89 -2.63
C SER A 180 -4.20 -17.66 -3.30
N PRO A 181 -5.01 -18.70 -3.52
CA PRO A 181 -6.39 -18.54 -3.99
C PRO A 181 -7.24 -17.63 -3.08
N ALA A 182 -6.91 -17.58 -1.79
CA ALA A 182 -7.58 -16.74 -0.79
C ALA A 182 -7.07 -15.28 -0.78
N GLY A 183 -6.06 -14.94 -1.60
CA GLY A 183 -5.45 -13.61 -1.68
C GLY A 183 -3.96 -13.62 -1.40
N ALA A 184 -3.36 -12.45 -1.30
CA ALA A 184 -1.96 -12.30 -0.95
C ALA A 184 -1.78 -12.46 0.57
N GLU A 185 -0.83 -13.29 0.94
CA GLU A 185 -0.34 -13.46 2.32
C GLU A 185 1.03 -12.82 2.43
N TYR A 186 1.26 -12.08 3.53
CA TYR A 186 2.51 -11.36 3.75
C TYR A 186 3.24 -11.93 4.95
N ARG A 187 4.52 -12.24 4.76
CA ARG A 187 5.40 -12.75 5.81
C ARG A 187 6.56 -11.78 6.02
N LYS A 188 6.77 -11.35 7.27
CA LYS A 188 7.96 -10.57 7.66
C LYS A 188 9.21 -11.44 7.53
N ILE A 189 10.19 -10.98 6.75
CA ILE A 189 11.49 -11.62 6.58
C ILE A 189 12.50 -11.01 7.55
N GLU A 190 12.52 -9.66 7.64
CA GLU A 190 13.47 -8.94 8.48
C GLU A 190 12.87 -7.65 8.98
N ARG A 191 13.30 -7.22 10.15
CA ARG A 191 12.92 -5.99 10.83
C ARG A 191 14.11 -5.03 10.89
N PHE A 192 13.89 -3.76 10.59
CA PHE A 192 14.89 -2.70 10.64
C PHE A 192 14.40 -1.58 11.54
N ALA A 193 15.18 -1.26 12.58
CA ALA A 193 14.84 -0.21 13.53
C ALA A 193 15.13 1.19 12.96
N LEU A 194 14.28 2.14 13.32
CA LEU A 194 14.49 3.58 13.15
C LEU A 194 14.91 4.19 14.50
N SER A 195 15.80 5.16 14.49
CA SER A 195 16.42 5.72 15.72
C SER A 195 16.30 7.24 15.81
#